data_b319f5c2ba2bfba9e7cdb7699330e347
#
_entry.id   b319f5c2ba2bfba9e7cdb7699330e347
#
_cell.length_a   1.000
_cell.length_b   1.000
_cell.length_c   1.000
_cell.angle_alpha   90.00
_cell.angle_beta   90.00
_cell.angle_gamma   90.00
#
_symmetry.space_group_name_H-M   'P 1'
#
loop_
_entity.id
_entity.type
_entity.pdbx_description
1 polymer ?
#
loop_
_entity_poly.entity_id
_entity_poly.type
_entity_poly.pdbx_seq_one_letter_code
_entity_poly.pdbx_strand_id
1 'polypeptide(L)'
;MKINLKKFEKNLAVRQLRPADWEEVVALERRCFPEMESWSREQFESQLRTFPEGQIGVEYQGRIVASSASLILDFELYKDWHSHHEISDNGFIRNHNPNGTTLYGIEIMVDPEFRGLKLARRLYNARKQLAREKNLMRIVVGGRIPGYEKHADDMSAREYIDKVMDKQLVDPVLTVQLSNGFVLKRLIPDYLSVDSASKGFAAFLEWVNLDYVPNPAQRFVPVAPVRVCVIQYQMRLVSNFQAFAEQCEYFLDVASEYKCDFIVFPEIFTTQLLSFVRAETPAAAVRQLSDFTPSYLELFTQLAVKYNVNIIGGSHFTVEENDLYNIAYLFRRDGTLGKQYKLHITPAEQHWWGVKGGNRLEVFDTDKGKIAIQICYDIEFPELTRLAVEGGAQMIFVPFCTDERYAYLRVRYCAQARCIENHVYVAIAGSVGNLPNVESLGIHYAQSGIFTPSDIPFKRDAIAAECTPNIETVIFEDLDMELLKRHRQSGSVLNWRDRRTDLYEVRLLESPSVSRVELPEKVPPSASS
;
A
#
# COMPACT_ATOMS: atom_id res chain seq x y z
N MET A 1 13.86 1.60 -52.94
CA MET A 1 13.86 0.24 -53.56
C MET A 1 12.41 -0.23 -53.75
N LYS A 2 11.97 -0.62 -54.97
CA LYS A 2 10.61 -1.18 -55.15
C LYS A 2 10.65 -2.64 -54.67
N ILE A 3 10.27 -2.90 -53.41
CA ILE A 3 10.25 -4.23 -52.84
C ILE A 3 9.04 -5.00 -53.39
N ASN A 4 9.29 -6.17 -53.97
CA ASN A 4 8.20 -7.09 -54.37
C ASN A 4 7.61 -7.73 -53.11
N LEU A 5 6.41 -7.30 -52.69
CA LEU A 5 5.77 -7.68 -51.45
C LEU A 5 5.59 -9.21 -51.31
N LYS A 6 5.25 -9.94 -52.36
CA LYS A 6 5.11 -11.42 -52.30
C LYS A 6 6.44 -12.10 -52.03
N LYS A 7 7.54 -11.63 -52.64
CA LYS A 7 8.88 -12.17 -52.41
C LYS A 7 9.44 -11.75 -51.07
N PHE A 8 9.09 -10.54 -50.60
CA PHE A 8 9.44 -10.04 -49.26
C PHE A 8 8.80 -10.90 -48.17
N GLU A 9 7.49 -11.11 -48.23
CA GLU A 9 6.73 -11.93 -47.30
C GLU A 9 7.29 -13.36 -47.17
N LYS A 10 7.67 -13.98 -48.30
CA LYS A 10 8.19 -15.36 -48.33
C LYS A 10 9.56 -15.51 -47.64
N ASN A 11 10.35 -14.40 -47.61
CA ASN A 11 11.71 -14.41 -47.09
C ASN A 11 11.83 -13.69 -45.72
N LEU A 12 10.71 -13.40 -45.08
CA LEU A 12 10.65 -12.72 -43.78
C LEU A 12 10.45 -13.74 -42.65
N ALA A 13 11.31 -13.72 -41.63
CA ALA A 13 11.17 -14.54 -40.45
C ALA A 13 11.11 -13.67 -39.17
N VAL A 14 10.13 -13.95 -38.29
CA VAL A 14 10.10 -13.39 -36.95
C VAL A 14 10.65 -14.46 -35.99
N ARG A 15 11.71 -14.15 -35.28
CA ARG A 15 12.41 -15.11 -34.43
C ARG A 15 13.05 -14.44 -33.21
N GLN A 16 13.44 -15.23 -32.23
CA GLN A 16 14.29 -14.76 -31.14
C GLN A 16 15.68 -14.34 -31.66
N LEU A 17 16.21 -13.28 -31.07
CA LEU A 17 17.58 -12.83 -31.32
C LEU A 17 18.60 -13.82 -30.72
N ARG A 18 19.78 -13.87 -31.32
CA ARG A 18 20.89 -14.73 -30.92
C ARG A 18 22.14 -13.90 -30.67
N PRO A 19 23.13 -14.39 -29.92
CA PRO A 19 24.38 -13.66 -29.73
C PRO A 19 25.09 -13.24 -31.02
N ALA A 20 24.95 -14.03 -32.09
CA ALA A 20 25.49 -13.73 -33.41
C ALA A 20 24.84 -12.54 -34.13
N ASP A 21 23.63 -12.13 -33.68
CA ASP A 21 22.90 -11.00 -34.28
C ASP A 21 23.39 -9.62 -33.76
N TRP A 22 24.34 -9.60 -32.81
CA TRP A 22 24.82 -8.40 -32.15
C TRP A 22 25.17 -7.24 -33.13
N GLU A 23 26.02 -7.53 -34.10
CA GLU A 23 26.48 -6.50 -35.07
C GLU A 23 25.33 -5.91 -35.90
N GLU A 24 24.40 -6.77 -36.32
CA GLU A 24 23.21 -6.37 -37.08
C GLU A 24 22.25 -5.53 -36.24
N VAL A 25 22.05 -5.89 -34.96
CA VAL A 25 21.17 -5.15 -34.04
C VAL A 25 21.75 -3.77 -33.75
N VAL A 26 23.04 -3.66 -33.44
CA VAL A 26 23.70 -2.34 -33.20
C VAL A 26 23.68 -1.49 -34.47
N ALA A 27 23.91 -2.10 -35.65
CA ALA A 27 23.83 -1.36 -36.89
C ALA A 27 22.40 -0.87 -37.19
N LEU A 28 21.37 -1.65 -36.82
CA LEU A 28 19.97 -1.25 -36.90
C LEU A 28 19.67 -0.09 -35.93
N GLU A 29 20.12 -0.18 -34.70
CA GLU A 29 19.93 0.83 -33.67
C GLU A 29 20.51 2.19 -34.07
N ARG A 30 21.74 2.21 -34.57
CA ARG A 30 22.39 3.44 -35.08
C ARG A 30 21.61 4.08 -36.26
N ARG A 31 20.97 3.28 -37.09
CA ARG A 31 20.11 3.79 -38.18
C ARG A 31 18.79 4.34 -37.67
N CYS A 32 18.24 3.75 -36.62
CA CYS A 32 16.97 4.15 -36.02
C CYS A 32 17.10 5.34 -35.08
N PHE A 33 18.19 5.41 -34.31
CA PHE A 33 18.44 6.38 -33.24
C PHE A 33 19.87 6.96 -33.31
N PRO A 34 20.18 7.74 -34.35
CA PRO A 34 21.56 8.22 -34.60
C PRO A 34 22.10 9.13 -33.52
N GLU A 35 21.25 9.74 -32.71
CA GLU A 35 21.63 10.66 -31.63
C GLU A 35 21.70 9.98 -30.26
N MET A 36 21.36 8.69 -30.17
CA MET A 36 21.37 7.94 -28.92
C MET A 36 22.55 6.99 -28.86
N GLU A 37 23.03 6.76 -27.65
CA GLU A 37 24.05 5.76 -27.40
C GLU A 37 23.45 4.36 -27.54
N SER A 38 24.06 3.51 -28.36
CA SER A 38 23.61 2.13 -28.57
C SER A 38 23.91 1.26 -27.35
N TRP A 39 23.10 0.22 -27.14
CA TRP A 39 23.38 -0.79 -26.12
C TRP A 39 24.80 -1.34 -26.28
N SER A 40 25.46 -1.60 -25.17
CA SER A 40 26.74 -2.31 -25.19
C SER A 40 26.53 -3.80 -25.46
N ARG A 41 27.59 -4.47 -25.90
CA ARG A 41 27.56 -5.93 -26.08
C ARG A 41 27.17 -6.67 -24.78
N GLU A 42 27.64 -6.18 -23.64
CA GLU A 42 27.36 -6.75 -22.34
C GLU A 42 25.86 -6.63 -21.95
N GLN A 43 25.23 -5.49 -22.28
CA GLN A 43 23.81 -5.28 -22.08
C GLN A 43 22.99 -6.23 -22.98
N PHE A 44 23.32 -6.32 -24.26
CA PHE A 44 22.66 -7.23 -25.19
C PHE A 44 22.77 -8.71 -24.78
N GLU A 45 23.98 -9.16 -24.39
CA GLU A 45 24.20 -10.52 -23.88
C GLU A 45 23.46 -10.76 -22.57
N SER A 46 23.35 -9.74 -21.69
CA SER A 46 22.54 -9.82 -20.47
C SER A 46 21.06 -10.02 -20.77
N GLN A 47 20.50 -9.28 -21.74
CA GLN A 47 19.12 -9.42 -22.18
C GLN A 47 18.82 -10.82 -22.72
N LEU A 48 19.70 -11.34 -23.58
CA LEU A 48 19.55 -12.68 -24.14
C LEU A 48 19.67 -13.79 -23.09
N ARG A 49 20.52 -13.62 -22.09
CA ARG A 49 20.68 -14.58 -20.99
C ARG A 49 19.51 -14.56 -20.01
N THR A 50 18.99 -13.34 -19.72
CA THR A 50 17.98 -13.13 -18.69
C THR A 50 16.57 -13.47 -19.18
N PHE A 51 16.22 -13.02 -20.39
CA PHE A 51 14.89 -13.26 -20.98
C PHE A 51 14.97 -13.35 -22.49
N PRO A 52 15.47 -14.47 -23.05
CA PRO A 52 15.66 -14.65 -24.50
C PRO A 52 14.37 -14.54 -25.31
N GLU A 53 13.24 -15.02 -24.78
CA GLU A 53 11.94 -14.96 -25.47
C GLU A 53 11.42 -13.53 -25.64
N GLY A 54 11.84 -12.61 -24.80
CA GLY A 54 11.50 -11.19 -24.88
C GLY A 54 12.31 -10.41 -25.92
N GLN A 55 13.37 -11.00 -26.49
CA GLN A 55 14.28 -10.39 -27.44
C GLN A 55 13.96 -10.91 -28.85
N ILE A 56 13.18 -10.16 -29.62
CA ILE A 56 12.58 -10.61 -30.88
C ILE A 56 13.13 -9.81 -32.04
N GLY A 57 13.58 -10.48 -33.10
CA GLY A 57 14.04 -9.89 -34.35
C GLY A 57 13.18 -10.27 -35.53
N VAL A 58 13.13 -9.38 -36.54
CA VAL A 58 12.60 -9.69 -37.86
C VAL A 58 13.77 -9.77 -38.83
N GLU A 59 13.99 -10.96 -39.35
CA GLU A 59 15.05 -11.24 -40.31
C GLU A 59 14.50 -11.22 -41.74
N TYR A 60 15.24 -10.56 -42.62
CA TYR A 60 14.99 -10.57 -44.06
C TYR A 60 16.32 -10.80 -44.79
N GLN A 61 16.42 -11.90 -45.54
CA GLN A 61 17.63 -12.29 -46.29
C GLN A 61 18.91 -12.31 -45.45
N GLY A 62 18.84 -12.84 -44.23
CA GLY A 62 19.99 -12.96 -43.31
C GLY A 62 20.34 -11.68 -42.55
N ARG A 63 19.57 -10.60 -42.73
CA ARG A 63 19.77 -9.30 -42.05
C ARG A 63 18.64 -9.02 -41.07
N ILE A 64 18.94 -8.51 -39.89
CA ILE A 64 17.93 -8.01 -38.95
C ILE A 64 17.44 -6.62 -39.37
N VAL A 65 16.17 -6.56 -39.81
CA VAL A 65 15.54 -5.34 -40.32
C VAL A 65 14.57 -4.70 -39.33
N ALA A 66 14.23 -5.39 -38.25
CA ALA A 66 13.49 -4.82 -37.13
C ALA A 66 13.77 -5.67 -35.86
N SER A 67 13.69 -5.04 -34.71
CA SER A 67 13.84 -5.75 -33.44
C SER A 67 13.00 -5.13 -32.32
N SER A 68 12.81 -5.90 -31.27
CA SER A 68 12.17 -5.44 -30.04
C SER A 68 12.71 -6.14 -28.82
N ALA A 69 12.88 -5.40 -27.74
CA ALA A 69 13.33 -5.89 -26.44
C ALA A 69 12.24 -5.70 -25.38
N SER A 70 12.10 -6.69 -24.49
CA SER A 70 11.10 -6.69 -23.43
C SER A 70 11.61 -7.43 -22.19
N LEU A 71 10.97 -7.17 -21.03
CA LEU A 71 11.16 -7.95 -19.81
C LEU A 71 9.80 -8.14 -19.11
N ILE A 72 9.72 -9.12 -18.22
CA ILE A 72 8.55 -9.31 -17.36
C ILE A 72 8.84 -8.64 -16.03
N LEU A 73 7.86 -7.90 -15.49
CA LEU A 73 7.95 -7.16 -14.25
C LEU A 73 6.73 -7.42 -13.36
N ASP A 74 6.96 -7.34 -12.07
CA ASP A 74 5.91 -6.93 -11.14
C ASP A 74 5.85 -5.40 -11.15
N PHE A 75 4.98 -4.86 -12.00
CA PHE A 75 4.91 -3.42 -12.26
C PHE A 75 4.45 -2.61 -11.06
N GLU A 76 3.87 -3.26 -10.04
CA GLU A 76 3.43 -2.64 -8.80
C GLU A 76 4.60 -2.16 -7.92
N LEU A 77 5.79 -2.72 -8.15
CA LEU A 77 7.02 -2.31 -7.46
C LEU A 77 7.58 -0.97 -7.96
N TYR A 78 7.11 -0.51 -9.14
CA TYR A 78 7.56 0.74 -9.74
C TYR A 78 6.57 1.86 -9.44
N LYS A 79 7.11 3.01 -9.02
CA LYS A 79 6.31 4.22 -8.79
C LYS A 79 5.61 4.66 -10.10
N ASP A 80 4.61 5.52 -9.95
CA ASP A 80 3.88 6.10 -11.10
C ASP A 80 4.78 6.76 -12.15
N TRP A 81 5.97 7.19 -11.74
CA TRP A 81 6.99 7.81 -12.56
C TRP A 81 8.27 6.97 -12.49
N HIS A 82 8.74 6.53 -13.65
CA HIS A 82 10.01 5.82 -13.79
C HIS A 82 10.70 6.27 -15.08
N SER A 83 12.01 6.30 -15.06
CA SER A 83 12.80 6.55 -16.26
C SER A 83 13.00 5.25 -17.06
N HIS A 84 13.38 5.40 -18.33
CA HIS A 84 13.78 4.26 -19.16
C HIS A 84 14.97 3.49 -18.56
N HIS A 85 15.93 4.20 -17.97
CA HIS A 85 17.09 3.60 -17.33
C HIS A 85 16.70 2.77 -16.10
N GLU A 86 15.81 3.29 -15.27
CA GLU A 86 15.33 2.60 -14.06
C GLU A 86 14.56 1.32 -14.40
N ILE A 87 13.59 1.41 -15.32
CA ILE A 87 12.73 0.26 -15.65
C ILE A 87 13.47 -0.83 -16.43
N SER A 88 14.52 -0.50 -17.18
CA SER A 88 15.34 -1.45 -17.92
C SER A 88 16.59 -1.90 -17.17
N ASP A 89 16.82 -1.44 -15.94
CA ASP A 89 18.07 -1.62 -15.21
C ASP A 89 19.27 -1.22 -16.07
N ASN A 90 19.23 -0.01 -16.60
CA ASN A 90 20.23 0.51 -17.55
C ASN A 90 20.46 -0.44 -18.75
N GLY A 91 19.42 -1.08 -19.25
CA GLY A 91 19.47 -2.00 -20.37
C GLY A 91 19.95 -3.42 -20.05
N PHE A 92 20.35 -3.73 -18.83
CA PHE A 92 20.76 -5.09 -18.41
C PHE A 92 19.58 -6.02 -18.11
N ILE A 93 18.40 -5.48 -17.83
CA ILE A 93 17.16 -6.20 -17.46
C ILE A 93 17.31 -7.24 -16.33
N ARG A 94 18.27 -7.06 -15.41
CA ARG A 94 18.48 -7.97 -14.27
C ARG A 94 17.31 -7.97 -13.28
N ASN A 95 16.48 -6.93 -13.33
CA ASN A 95 15.21 -6.78 -12.63
C ASN A 95 14.05 -7.58 -13.26
N HIS A 96 14.31 -8.38 -14.30
CA HIS A 96 13.33 -9.29 -14.87
C HIS A 96 12.79 -10.26 -13.80
N ASN A 97 11.45 -10.32 -13.68
CA ASN A 97 10.76 -11.21 -12.74
C ASN A 97 9.86 -12.18 -13.52
N PRO A 98 10.26 -13.47 -13.67
CA PRO A 98 9.46 -14.44 -14.41
C PRO A 98 8.08 -14.71 -13.81
N ASN A 99 7.86 -14.35 -12.53
CA ASN A 99 6.58 -14.45 -11.83
C ASN A 99 5.74 -13.17 -11.91
N GLY A 100 6.25 -12.12 -12.54
CA GLY A 100 5.52 -10.88 -12.77
C GLY A 100 4.34 -11.06 -13.72
N THR A 101 3.42 -10.12 -13.70
CA THR A 101 2.19 -10.17 -14.52
C THR A 101 2.21 -9.22 -15.71
N THR A 102 3.24 -8.41 -15.85
CA THR A 102 3.31 -7.34 -16.87
C THR A 102 4.53 -7.55 -17.78
N LEU A 103 4.31 -7.61 -19.09
CA LEU A 103 5.38 -7.50 -20.08
C LEU A 103 5.67 -6.03 -20.33
N TYR A 104 6.87 -5.57 -20.02
CA TYR A 104 7.32 -4.22 -20.33
C TYR A 104 8.15 -4.21 -21.60
N GLY A 105 7.72 -3.42 -22.60
CA GLY A 105 8.48 -3.22 -23.83
C GLY A 105 9.44 -2.05 -23.67
N ILE A 106 10.74 -2.34 -23.59
CA ILE A 106 11.77 -1.31 -23.44
C ILE A 106 12.22 -0.70 -24.76
N GLU A 107 12.12 -1.45 -25.85
CA GLU A 107 12.55 -0.97 -27.15
C GLU A 107 11.74 -1.60 -28.29
N ILE A 108 11.61 -0.87 -29.39
CA ILE A 108 11.15 -1.36 -30.70
C ILE A 108 11.80 -0.53 -31.83
N MET A 109 12.41 -1.20 -32.78
CA MET A 109 13.11 -0.59 -33.92
C MET A 109 12.63 -1.17 -35.23
N VAL A 110 12.53 -0.31 -36.24
CA VAL A 110 12.31 -0.71 -37.65
C VAL A 110 13.24 0.09 -38.53
N ASP A 111 14.07 -0.60 -39.29
CA ASP A 111 15.00 -0.02 -40.25
C ASP A 111 14.27 1.01 -41.15
N PRO A 112 14.78 2.25 -41.24
CA PRO A 112 14.18 3.30 -42.07
C PRO A 112 13.83 2.87 -43.49
N GLU A 113 14.64 2.01 -44.14
CA GLU A 113 14.40 1.50 -45.47
C GLU A 113 13.20 0.55 -45.56
N PHE A 114 12.80 -0.06 -44.45
CA PHE A 114 11.70 -1.03 -44.35
C PHE A 114 10.45 -0.46 -43.68
N ARG A 115 10.44 0.84 -43.36
CA ARG A 115 9.24 1.49 -42.79
C ARG A 115 8.10 1.45 -43.82
N GLY A 116 6.86 1.45 -43.35
CA GLY A 116 5.67 1.29 -44.18
C GLY A 116 5.31 -0.17 -44.53
N LEU A 117 6.20 -1.14 -44.30
CA LEU A 117 5.97 -2.58 -44.55
C LEU A 117 5.34 -3.32 -43.34
N LYS A 118 4.78 -2.61 -42.38
CA LYS A 118 4.07 -3.13 -41.21
C LYS A 118 4.92 -4.02 -40.28
N LEU A 119 6.26 -3.86 -40.26
CA LEU A 119 7.16 -4.67 -39.41
C LEU A 119 6.92 -4.42 -37.94
N ALA A 120 6.67 -3.17 -37.52
CA ALA A 120 6.30 -2.86 -36.13
C ALA A 120 5.05 -3.63 -35.69
N ARG A 121 4.04 -3.78 -36.54
CA ARG A 121 2.84 -4.60 -36.24
C ARG A 121 3.20 -6.07 -36.00
N ARG A 122 4.16 -6.62 -36.76
CA ARG A 122 4.63 -8.00 -36.56
C ARG A 122 5.30 -8.18 -35.20
N LEU A 123 6.13 -7.22 -34.79
CA LEU A 123 6.77 -7.22 -33.48
C LEU A 123 5.73 -7.05 -32.35
N TYR A 124 4.75 -6.16 -32.49
CA TYR A 124 3.67 -6.06 -31.51
C TYR A 124 2.81 -7.34 -31.42
N ASN A 125 2.54 -7.99 -32.57
CA ASN A 125 1.83 -9.26 -32.56
C ASN A 125 2.65 -10.37 -31.87
N ALA A 126 3.96 -10.43 -32.09
CA ALA A 126 4.84 -11.36 -31.41
C ALA A 126 4.89 -11.11 -29.89
N ARG A 127 4.98 -9.85 -29.46
CA ARG A 127 4.86 -9.50 -28.03
C ARG A 127 3.51 -9.91 -27.43
N LYS A 128 2.41 -9.69 -28.13
CA LYS A 128 1.07 -10.11 -27.69
C LYS A 128 0.95 -11.61 -27.60
N GLN A 129 1.52 -12.33 -28.56
CA GLN A 129 1.58 -13.77 -28.53
C GLN A 129 2.39 -14.26 -27.33
N LEU A 130 3.57 -13.70 -27.10
CA LEU A 130 4.39 -14.00 -25.92
C LEU A 130 3.65 -13.72 -24.61
N ALA A 131 2.91 -12.59 -24.53
CA ALA A 131 2.12 -12.26 -23.34
C ALA A 131 1.01 -13.29 -23.09
N ARG A 132 0.36 -13.81 -24.15
CA ARG A 132 -0.63 -14.89 -24.01
C ARG A 132 0.01 -16.21 -23.60
N GLU A 133 1.11 -16.61 -24.25
CA GLU A 133 1.83 -17.85 -23.93
C GLU A 133 2.36 -17.89 -22.50
N LYS A 134 2.85 -16.76 -22.00
CA LYS A 134 3.32 -16.61 -20.62
C LYS A 134 2.17 -16.27 -19.65
N ASN A 135 0.93 -16.20 -20.13
CA ASN A 135 -0.25 -15.81 -19.34
C ASN A 135 -0.04 -14.51 -18.56
N LEU A 136 0.45 -13.46 -19.23
CA LEU A 136 0.64 -12.14 -18.64
C LEU A 136 -0.63 -11.29 -18.77
N MET A 137 -0.93 -10.51 -17.77
CA MET A 137 -2.14 -9.69 -17.69
C MET A 137 -2.16 -8.56 -18.73
N ARG A 138 -0.99 -7.99 -19.02
CA ARG A 138 -0.89 -6.80 -19.88
C ARG A 138 0.50 -6.63 -20.49
N ILE A 139 0.54 -5.79 -21.54
CA ILE A 139 1.79 -5.23 -22.07
C ILE A 139 1.78 -3.73 -21.77
N VAL A 140 2.88 -3.20 -21.28
CA VAL A 140 3.07 -1.79 -20.99
C VAL A 140 4.29 -1.27 -21.76
N VAL A 141 4.22 -0.04 -22.24
CA VAL A 141 5.31 0.63 -22.95
C VAL A 141 5.38 2.11 -22.59
N GLY A 142 6.58 2.65 -22.45
CA GLY A 142 6.86 4.08 -22.51
C GLY A 142 7.12 4.50 -23.95
N GLY A 143 6.08 4.89 -24.67
CA GLY A 143 6.17 5.26 -26.07
C GLY A 143 6.75 6.66 -26.25
N ARG A 144 7.86 6.80 -27.00
CA ARG A 144 8.38 8.09 -27.43
C ARG A 144 7.35 8.85 -28.26
N ILE A 145 7.45 10.17 -28.28
CA ILE A 145 6.60 11.06 -29.08
C ILE A 145 7.46 11.99 -29.98
N PRO A 146 8.30 11.42 -30.87
CA PRO A 146 9.33 12.19 -31.59
C PRO A 146 8.78 13.28 -32.49
N GLY A 147 7.52 13.22 -32.88
CA GLY A 147 6.86 14.31 -33.64
C GLY A 147 6.63 15.56 -32.81
N TYR A 148 6.72 15.48 -31.48
CA TYR A 148 6.50 16.61 -30.59
C TYR A 148 7.54 17.72 -30.75
N GLU A 149 8.78 17.41 -31.10
CA GLU A 149 9.82 18.43 -31.35
C GLU A 149 9.34 19.59 -32.25
N LYS A 150 8.54 19.26 -33.25
CA LYS A 150 8.04 20.25 -34.23
C LYS A 150 6.91 21.13 -33.70
N HIS A 151 6.41 20.81 -32.52
CA HIS A 151 5.23 21.45 -31.92
C HIS A 151 5.49 21.94 -30.49
N ALA A 152 6.70 21.71 -29.96
CA ALA A 152 7.01 22.01 -28.56
C ALA A 152 6.96 23.51 -28.23
N ASP A 153 7.15 24.38 -29.24
CA ASP A 153 7.04 25.83 -29.04
C ASP A 153 5.59 26.33 -29.10
N ASP A 154 4.66 25.55 -29.65
CA ASP A 154 3.27 25.96 -29.89
C ASP A 154 2.27 25.31 -28.94
N MET A 155 2.61 24.15 -28.36
CA MET A 155 1.69 23.41 -27.47
C MET A 155 2.43 22.51 -26.47
N SER A 156 1.76 22.17 -25.37
CA SER A 156 2.28 21.22 -24.39
C SER A 156 2.32 19.78 -24.94
N ALA A 157 3.17 18.92 -24.34
CA ALA A 157 3.24 17.50 -24.71
C ALA A 157 1.87 16.80 -24.54
N ARG A 158 1.07 17.22 -23.57
CA ARG A 158 -0.27 16.70 -23.36
C ARG A 158 -1.22 17.06 -24.49
N GLU A 159 -1.28 18.32 -24.87
CA GLU A 159 -2.10 18.79 -26.00
C GLU A 159 -1.68 18.14 -27.32
N TYR A 160 -0.36 17.93 -27.53
CA TYR A 160 0.14 17.20 -28.68
C TYR A 160 -0.39 15.77 -28.74
N ILE A 161 -0.30 15.04 -27.63
CA ILE A 161 -0.82 13.66 -27.53
C ILE A 161 -2.33 13.62 -27.80
N ASP A 162 -3.09 14.54 -27.19
CA ASP A 162 -4.54 14.61 -27.39
C ASP A 162 -4.89 14.84 -28.87
N LYS A 163 -4.18 15.73 -29.57
CA LYS A 163 -4.36 15.94 -31.01
C LYS A 163 -3.97 14.72 -31.86
N VAL A 164 -2.98 13.95 -31.46
CA VAL A 164 -2.64 12.67 -32.13
C VAL A 164 -3.74 11.64 -31.91
N MET A 165 -4.30 11.55 -30.71
CA MET A 165 -5.42 10.66 -30.39
C MET A 165 -6.67 11.03 -31.18
N ASP A 166 -6.96 12.31 -31.35
CA ASP A 166 -8.06 12.85 -32.12
C ASP A 166 -7.80 12.79 -33.66
N LYS A 167 -6.65 12.23 -34.07
CA LYS A 167 -6.22 12.12 -35.49
C LYS A 167 -6.03 13.48 -36.22
N GLN A 168 -5.85 14.56 -35.48
CA GLN A 168 -5.52 15.87 -35.99
C GLN A 168 -4.04 15.99 -36.35
N LEU A 169 -3.19 15.24 -35.64
CA LEU A 169 -1.76 15.10 -35.89
C LEU A 169 -1.38 13.62 -36.03
N VAL A 170 -0.22 13.37 -36.62
CA VAL A 170 0.35 12.03 -36.76
C VAL A 170 1.73 12.01 -36.12
N ASP A 171 1.90 11.15 -35.14
CA ASP A 171 3.19 10.85 -34.55
C ASP A 171 3.71 9.50 -35.06
N PRO A 172 4.97 9.39 -35.49
CA PRO A 172 5.49 8.15 -36.09
C PRO A 172 5.55 6.95 -35.13
N VAL A 173 5.53 7.17 -33.82
CA VAL A 173 5.56 6.11 -32.79
C VAL A 173 4.19 5.95 -32.15
N LEU A 174 3.65 7.01 -31.55
CA LEU A 174 2.38 6.98 -30.82
C LEU A 174 1.22 6.51 -31.72
N THR A 175 1.13 7.02 -32.99
CA THR A 175 0.07 6.60 -33.91
C THR A 175 0.15 5.10 -34.22
N VAL A 176 1.36 4.54 -34.34
CA VAL A 176 1.55 3.10 -34.56
C VAL A 176 1.12 2.30 -33.34
N GLN A 177 1.46 2.74 -32.14
CA GLN A 177 1.07 2.08 -30.88
C GLN A 177 -0.45 2.05 -30.72
N LEU A 178 -1.12 3.19 -30.89
CA LEU A 178 -2.59 3.28 -30.85
C LEU A 178 -3.24 2.38 -31.90
N SER A 179 -2.72 2.34 -33.14
CA SER A 179 -3.22 1.47 -34.22
C SER A 179 -3.00 -0.02 -33.97
N ASN A 180 -2.12 -0.37 -33.03
CA ASN A 180 -1.92 -1.74 -32.55
C ASN A 180 -2.71 -2.05 -31.26
N GLY A 181 -3.70 -1.21 -30.90
CA GLY A 181 -4.62 -1.46 -29.80
C GLY A 181 -4.05 -1.17 -28.41
N PHE A 182 -2.99 -0.39 -28.34
CA PHE A 182 -2.56 0.18 -27.06
C PHE A 182 -3.43 1.38 -26.70
N VAL A 183 -3.70 1.56 -25.42
CA VAL A 183 -4.50 2.65 -24.86
C VAL A 183 -3.60 3.55 -24.03
N LEU A 184 -3.68 4.85 -24.24
CA LEU A 184 -2.97 5.84 -23.45
C LEU A 184 -3.51 5.83 -22.01
N LYS A 185 -2.61 5.77 -21.04
CA LYS A 185 -2.94 5.90 -19.62
C LYS A 185 -2.51 7.26 -19.07
N ARG A 186 -1.30 7.69 -19.37
CA ARG A 186 -0.73 8.96 -18.88
C ARG A 186 0.46 9.41 -19.73
N LEU A 187 0.88 10.65 -19.51
CA LEU A 187 2.15 11.20 -19.96
C LEU A 187 3.22 10.94 -18.88
N ILE A 188 4.42 10.54 -19.27
CA ILE A 188 5.58 10.44 -18.36
C ILE A 188 6.57 11.55 -18.73
N PRO A 189 6.84 12.51 -17.84
CA PRO A 189 7.96 13.45 -18.00
C PRO A 189 9.28 12.75 -17.67
N ASP A 190 10.38 13.27 -18.19
CA ASP A 190 11.75 12.83 -17.92
C ASP A 190 11.99 11.31 -18.08
N TYR A 191 11.20 10.68 -18.97
CA TYR A 191 11.30 9.24 -19.22
C TYR A 191 12.64 8.86 -19.85
N LEU A 192 13.09 9.64 -20.84
CA LEU A 192 14.37 9.46 -21.52
C LEU A 192 14.96 10.86 -21.81
N SER A 193 15.75 11.36 -20.90
CA SER A 193 16.30 12.73 -20.92
C SER A 193 17.17 13.05 -22.14
N VAL A 194 17.79 12.03 -22.74
CA VAL A 194 18.60 12.15 -23.96
C VAL A 194 17.75 12.23 -25.25
N ASP A 195 16.44 11.99 -25.17
CA ASP A 195 15.54 12.06 -26.33
C ASP A 195 15.12 13.50 -26.63
N SER A 196 15.94 14.20 -27.41
CA SER A 196 15.67 15.58 -27.84
C SER A 196 14.36 15.71 -28.63
N ALA A 197 14.03 14.72 -29.46
CA ALA A 197 12.85 14.72 -30.34
C ALA A 197 11.53 14.61 -29.56
N SER A 198 11.51 13.93 -28.40
CA SER A 198 10.36 13.87 -27.52
C SER A 198 10.46 14.85 -26.33
N LYS A 199 11.51 15.68 -26.25
CA LYS A 199 11.78 16.58 -25.12
C LYS A 199 11.76 15.85 -23.77
N GLY A 200 12.24 14.60 -23.75
CA GLY A 200 12.25 13.74 -22.56
C GLY A 200 10.91 13.07 -22.22
N PHE A 201 9.81 13.44 -22.87
CA PHE A 201 8.49 12.89 -22.58
C PHE A 201 8.25 11.52 -23.22
N ALA A 202 7.40 10.70 -22.58
CA ALA A 202 6.84 9.50 -23.18
C ALA A 202 5.34 9.35 -22.88
N ALA A 203 4.63 8.73 -23.82
CA ALA A 203 3.27 8.27 -23.60
C ALA A 203 3.29 6.91 -22.91
N PHE A 204 2.70 6.80 -21.74
CA PHE A 204 2.51 5.53 -21.05
C PHE A 204 1.29 4.83 -21.63
N LEU A 205 1.53 3.70 -22.31
CA LEU A 205 0.48 2.97 -22.99
C LEU A 205 0.39 1.53 -22.49
N GLU A 206 -0.83 1.02 -22.51
CA GLU A 206 -1.16 -0.33 -22.06
C GLU A 206 -1.96 -1.08 -23.13
N TRP A 207 -1.64 -2.35 -23.32
CA TRP A 207 -2.49 -3.33 -23.98
C TRP A 207 -2.87 -4.42 -22.99
N VAL A 208 -4.17 -4.67 -22.82
CA VAL A 208 -4.70 -5.68 -21.86
C VAL A 208 -4.85 -7.01 -22.59
N ASN A 209 -4.37 -8.08 -21.96
CA ASN A 209 -4.58 -9.44 -22.44
C ASN A 209 -5.93 -9.96 -21.97
N LEU A 210 -6.92 -9.98 -22.85
CA LEU A 210 -8.26 -10.48 -22.53
C LEU A 210 -8.31 -12.00 -22.30
N ASP A 211 -7.28 -12.72 -22.75
CA ASP A 211 -7.14 -14.16 -22.56
C ASP A 211 -6.41 -14.49 -21.24
N TYR A 212 -6.00 -13.47 -20.48
CA TYR A 212 -5.33 -13.66 -19.19
C TYR A 212 -6.21 -14.44 -18.23
N VAL A 213 -5.73 -15.59 -17.82
CA VAL A 213 -6.32 -16.36 -16.73
C VAL A 213 -5.45 -16.17 -15.52
N PRO A 214 -5.93 -15.48 -14.47
CA PRO A 214 -5.19 -15.41 -13.20
C PRO A 214 -4.77 -16.83 -12.81
N ASN A 215 -3.46 -17.05 -12.58
CA ASN A 215 -2.94 -18.38 -12.30
C ASN A 215 -3.75 -19.03 -11.17
N PRO A 216 -4.32 -20.25 -11.33
CA PRO A 216 -5.03 -20.91 -10.25
C PRO A 216 -4.16 -21.23 -9.03
N ALA A 217 -2.83 -21.28 -9.18
CA ALA A 217 -1.89 -21.33 -8.05
C ALA A 217 -1.61 -19.93 -7.45
N GLN A 218 -1.89 -18.82 -8.18
CA GLN A 218 -2.14 -17.48 -7.69
C GLN A 218 -3.65 -17.22 -7.51
N ARG A 219 -4.52 -18.09 -8.09
CA ARG A 219 -5.90 -18.18 -7.65
C ARG A 219 -5.89 -18.84 -6.29
N PHE A 220 -6.08 -18.02 -5.28
CA PHE A 220 -6.49 -18.48 -3.98
C PHE A 220 -5.59 -19.60 -3.40
N VAL A 221 -4.39 -19.28 -2.96
CA VAL A 221 -4.34 -19.21 -1.51
C VAL A 221 -5.32 -18.06 -1.20
N PRO A 222 -6.52 -18.30 -0.65
CA PRO A 222 -7.25 -17.25 -0.02
C PRO A 222 -6.22 -16.72 0.98
N VAL A 223 -5.70 -15.51 0.78
CA VAL A 223 -5.07 -14.82 1.91
C VAL A 223 -6.22 -14.80 2.88
N ALA A 224 -6.12 -15.64 3.92
CA ALA A 224 -7.22 -15.82 4.84
C ALA A 224 -7.57 -14.42 5.31
N PRO A 225 -8.83 -14.00 5.19
CA PRO A 225 -9.17 -12.63 5.52
C PRO A 225 -8.68 -12.36 6.93
N VAL A 226 -8.26 -11.16 7.20
CA VAL A 226 -7.82 -10.77 8.54
C VAL A 226 -9.05 -10.56 9.40
N ARG A 227 -9.28 -11.43 10.36
CA ARG A 227 -10.43 -11.33 11.26
C ARG A 227 -10.13 -10.39 12.41
N VAL A 228 -10.88 -9.30 12.48
CA VAL A 228 -10.77 -8.28 13.51
C VAL A 228 -11.93 -8.36 14.47
N CYS A 229 -11.62 -8.41 15.78
CA CYS A 229 -12.57 -8.29 16.88
C CYS A 229 -12.49 -6.89 17.48
N VAL A 230 -13.62 -6.22 17.63
CA VAL A 230 -13.71 -4.92 18.32
C VAL A 230 -14.61 -5.07 19.54
N ILE A 231 -14.12 -4.60 20.68
CA ILE A 231 -14.85 -4.63 21.94
C ILE A 231 -15.49 -3.26 22.17
N GLN A 232 -16.79 -3.26 22.44
CA GLN A 232 -17.46 -2.16 23.12
C GLN A 232 -17.52 -2.52 24.59
N TYR A 233 -16.56 -1.99 25.35
CA TYR A 233 -16.24 -2.41 26.71
C TYR A 233 -17.02 -1.62 27.74
N GLN A 234 -17.74 -2.30 28.62
CA GLN A 234 -18.45 -1.63 29.70
C GLN A 234 -17.53 -1.34 30.88
N MET A 235 -17.37 -0.08 31.21
CA MET A 235 -16.69 0.38 32.40
C MET A 235 -17.56 0.04 33.64
N ARG A 236 -16.95 -0.62 34.59
CA ARG A 236 -17.60 -1.03 35.85
C ARG A 236 -16.59 -1.05 36.99
N LEU A 237 -17.09 -0.95 38.21
CA LEU A 237 -16.22 -1.03 39.40
C LEU A 237 -15.59 -2.43 39.50
N VAL A 238 -14.30 -2.46 39.77
CA VAL A 238 -13.55 -3.69 40.06
C VAL A 238 -12.95 -3.61 41.46
N SER A 239 -12.82 -4.76 42.14
CA SER A 239 -12.34 -4.82 43.50
C SER A 239 -10.81 -4.88 43.62
N ASN A 240 -10.15 -5.37 42.59
CA ASN A 240 -8.70 -5.54 42.53
C ASN A 240 -8.24 -5.80 41.08
N PHE A 241 -6.93 -5.90 40.87
CA PHE A 241 -6.35 -6.16 39.54
C PHE A 241 -6.77 -7.52 38.96
N GLN A 242 -6.94 -8.55 39.80
CA GLN A 242 -7.34 -9.88 39.36
C GLN A 242 -8.76 -9.86 38.74
N ALA A 243 -9.71 -9.15 39.31
CA ALA A 243 -11.06 -9.00 38.79
C ALA A 243 -11.06 -8.25 37.43
N PHE A 244 -10.16 -7.28 37.27
CA PHE A 244 -9.91 -6.63 35.97
C PHE A 244 -9.32 -7.61 34.96
N ALA A 245 -8.33 -8.40 35.36
CA ALA A 245 -7.69 -9.39 34.50
C ALA A 245 -8.68 -10.44 33.99
N GLU A 246 -9.54 -10.97 34.84
CA GLU A 246 -10.59 -11.94 34.50
C GLU A 246 -11.59 -11.38 33.48
N GLN A 247 -11.96 -10.12 33.64
CA GLN A 247 -12.84 -9.44 32.66
C GLN A 247 -12.16 -9.29 31.31
N CYS A 248 -10.89 -8.92 31.27
CA CYS A 248 -10.13 -8.82 30.02
C CYS A 248 -9.96 -10.19 29.36
N GLU A 249 -9.61 -11.21 30.15
CA GLU A 249 -9.39 -12.57 29.66
C GLU A 249 -10.66 -13.17 29.03
N TYR A 250 -11.85 -12.90 29.58
CA TYR A 250 -13.12 -13.31 28.99
C TYR A 250 -13.25 -12.87 27.51
N PHE A 251 -12.91 -11.62 27.18
CA PHE A 251 -12.97 -11.14 25.80
C PHE A 251 -11.93 -11.79 24.89
N LEU A 252 -10.75 -12.13 25.44
CA LEU A 252 -9.71 -12.82 24.69
C LEU A 252 -10.11 -14.27 24.39
N ASP A 253 -10.76 -14.94 25.33
CA ASP A 253 -11.30 -16.28 25.15
C ASP A 253 -12.33 -16.29 24.01
N VAL A 254 -13.30 -15.38 24.05
CA VAL A 254 -14.28 -15.19 22.97
C VAL A 254 -13.61 -14.93 21.63
N ALA A 255 -12.65 -13.99 21.56
CA ALA A 255 -11.94 -13.68 20.31
C ALA A 255 -11.16 -14.88 19.77
N SER A 256 -10.58 -15.71 20.64
CA SER A 256 -9.86 -16.93 20.28
C SER A 256 -10.80 -17.99 19.71
N GLU A 257 -11.98 -18.20 20.32
CA GLU A 257 -12.99 -19.14 19.79
C GLU A 257 -13.45 -18.76 18.39
N TYR A 258 -13.59 -17.46 18.09
CA TYR A 258 -13.88 -16.94 16.76
C TYR A 258 -12.67 -16.84 15.83
N LYS A 259 -11.48 -17.29 16.29
CA LYS A 259 -10.21 -17.28 15.51
C LYS A 259 -9.85 -15.89 14.99
N CYS A 260 -9.97 -14.88 15.84
CA CYS A 260 -9.60 -13.52 15.50
C CYS A 260 -8.08 -13.35 15.40
N ASP A 261 -7.66 -12.55 14.43
CA ASP A 261 -6.25 -12.18 14.26
C ASP A 261 -5.87 -10.97 15.11
N PHE A 262 -6.84 -10.06 15.28
CA PHE A 262 -6.72 -8.88 16.14
C PHE A 262 -7.92 -8.73 17.06
N ILE A 263 -7.66 -8.21 18.26
CA ILE A 263 -8.68 -7.71 19.17
C ILE A 263 -8.30 -6.31 19.65
N VAL A 264 -9.30 -5.43 19.77
CA VAL A 264 -9.10 -4.01 20.12
C VAL A 264 -9.88 -3.67 21.38
N PHE A 265 -9.17 -3.19 22.41
CA PHE A 265 -9.71 -2.61 23.64
C PHE A 265 -9.81 -1.08 23.51
N PRO A 266 -10.67 -0.41 24.30
CA PRO A 266 -10.83 1.04 24.24
C PRO A 266 -9.67 1.83 24.84
N GLU A 267 -9.65 3.14 24.54
CA GLU A 267 -8.75 4.10 25.19
C GLU A 267 -8.97 4.13 26.71
N ILE A 268 -7.89 4.21 27.46
CA ILE A 268 -7.83 4.38 28.93
C ILE A 268 -8.81 3.50 29.74
N PHE A 269 -9.25 2.37 29.21
CA PHE A 269 -10.17 1.45 29.91
C PHE A 269 -9.57 0.94 31.23
N THR A 270 -8.24 0.96 31.38
CA THR A 270 -7.50 0.65 32.61
C THR A 270 -7.80 1.61 33.75
N THR A 271 -8.43 2.77 33.49
CA THR A 271 -8.93 3.68 34.53
C THR A 271 -9.97 3.02 35.44
N GLN A 272 -10.53 1.87 35.01
CA GLN A 272 -11.34 1.00 35.87
C GLN A 272 -10.59 0.56 37.17
N LEU A 273 -9.25 0.45 37.12
CA LEU A 273 -8.41 0.13 38.28
C LEU A 273 -8.47 1.22 39.36
N LEU A 274 -8.85 2.46 38.99
CA LEU A 274 -9.05 3.54 39.96
C LEU A 274 -10.23 3.27 40.91
N SER A 275 -11.07 2.27 40.65
CA SER A 275 -12.18 1.87 41.53
C SER A 275 -11.73 1.52 42.96
N PHE A 276 -10.52 1.05 43.14
CA PHE A 276 -9.94 0.67 44.42
C PHE A 276 -8.68 1.45 44.79
N VAL A 277 -8.27 2.41 43.96
CA VAL A 277 -7.15 3.32 44.26
C VAL A 277 -7.69 4.54 44.99
N ARG A 278 -6.97 4.99 46.02
CA ARG A 278 -7.28 6.22 46.77
C ARG A 278 -6.20 7.26 46.46
N ALA A 279 -6.60 8.40 45.98
CA ALA A 279 -5.70 9.51 45.72
C ALA A 279 -6.36 10.83 46.19
N GLU A 280 -5.56 11.83 46.48
CA GLU A 280 -6.03 13.14 46.97
C GLU A 280 -6.64 13.99 45.87
N THR A 281 -6.20 13.78 44.62
CA THR A 281 -6.67 14.53 43.46
C THR A 281 -6.82 13.62 42.25
N PRO A 282 -7.68 13.96 41.25
CA PRO A 282 -7.81 13.22 40.00
C PRO A 282 -6.48 13.04 39.27
N ALA A 283 -5.64 14.07 39.22
CA ALA A 283 -4.32 14.02 38.60
C ALA A 283 -3.38 13.02 39.31
N ALA A 284 -3.41 12.97 40.64
CA ALA A 284 -2.65 11.99 41.39
C ALA A 284 -3.17 10.57 41.15
N ALA A 285 -4.51 10.38 41.09
CA ALA A 285 -5.12 9.09 40.78
C ALA A 285 -4.65 8.54 39.42
N VAL A 286 -4.72 9.37 38.37
CA VAL A 286 -4.30 8.97 37.01
C VAL A 286 -2.81 8.62 36.97
N ARG A 287 -1.95 9.32 37.74
CA ARG A 287 -0.52 8.97 37.82
C ARG A 287 -0.28 7.65 38.52
N GLN A 288 -1.09 7.30 39.55
CA GLN A 288 -1.00 6.00 40.23
C GLN A 288 -1.38 4.82 39.33
N LEU A 289 -2.09 5.03 38.20
CA LEU A 289 -2.29 3.97 37.21
C LEU A 289 -0.96 3.43 36.66
N SER A 290 0.06 4.26 36.60
CA SER A 290 1.39 3.83 36.15
C SER A 290 2.00 2.73 37.03
N ASP A 291 1.61 2.61 38.29
CA ASP A 291 2.04 1.52 39.18
C ASP A 291 1.57 0.15 38.69
N PHE A 292 0.47 0.12 37.92
CA PHE A 292 -0.06 -1.09 37.31
C PHE A 292 0.54 -1.41 35.94
N THR A 293 1.36 -0.51 35.35
CA THR A 293 1.95 -0.72 34.03
C THR A 293 2.67 -2.07 33.91
N PRO A 294 3.56 -2.49 34.83
CA PRO A 294 4.21 -3.80 34.73
C PRO A 294 3.22 -4.97 34.71
N SER A 295 2.25 -4.97 35.59
CA SER A 295 1.23 -6.03 35.66
C SER A 295 0.31 -6.05 34.46
N TYR A 296 -0.04 -4.88 33.91
CA TYR A 296 -0.81 -4.73 32.67
C TYR A 296 -0.03 -5.27 31.46
N LEU A 297 1.24 -4.92 31.30
CA LEU A 297 2.08 -5.39 30.22
C LEU A 297 2.29 -6.90 30.28
N GLU A 298 2.55 -7.44 31.47
CA GLU A 298 2.71 -8.88 31.67
C GLU A 298 1.43 -9.64 31.34
N LEU A 299 0.28 -9.20 31.88
CA LEU A 299 -1.03 -9.80 31.62
C LEU A 299 -1.32 -9.90 30.12
N PHE A 300 -1.30 -8.76 29.42
CA PHE A 300 -1.69 -8.74 28.02
C PHE A 300 -0.69 -9.46 27.10
N THR A 301 0.60 -9.48 27.45
CA THR A 301 1.59 -10.29 26.74
C THR A 301 1.30 -11.78 26.89
N GLN A 302 1.01 -12.23 28.11
CA GLN A 302 0.65 -13.63 28.36
C GLN A 302 -0.65 -14.01 27.64
N LEU A 303 -1.66 -13.15 27.67
CA LEU A 303 -2.93 -13.37 27.00
C LEU A 303 -2.76 -13.42 25.47
N ALA A 304 -1.94 -12.55 24.87
CA ALA A 304 -1.68 -12.56 23.43
C ALA A 304 -1.08 -13.90 22.96
N VAL A 305 -0.12 -14.41 23.70
CA VAL A 305 0.51 -15.72 23.45
C VAL A 305 -0.47 -16.87 23.73
N LYS A 306 -1.14 -16.85 24.88
CA LYS A 306 -2.07 -17.91 25.31
C LYS A 306 -3.21 -18.11 24.31
N TYR A 307 -3.83 -17.02 23.86
CA TYR A 307 -4.99 -17.04 22.98
C TYR A 307 -4.63 -16.91 21.49
N ASN A 308 -3.33 -16.82 21.17
CA ASN A 308 -2.79 -16.71 19.80
C ASN A 308 -3.44 -15.57 18.98
N VAL A 309 -3.55 -14.39 19.58
CA VAL A 309 -4.19 -13.20 18.99
C VAL A 309 -3.31 -11.96 19.17
N ASN A 310 -3.25 -11.07 18.16
CA ASN A 310 -2.63 -9.76 18.33
C ASN A 310 -3.60 -8.84 19.08
N ILE A 311 -3.16 -8.24 20.17
CA ILE A 311 -4.02 -7.39 21.01
C ILE A 311 -3.60 -5.94 20.88
N ILE A 312 -4.52 -5.08 20.42
CA ILE A 312 -4.43 -3.65 20.68
C ILE A 312 -5.04 -3.44 22.06
N GLY A 313 -4.19 -3.31 23.08
CA GLY A 313 -4.56 -3.28 24.49
C GLY A 313 -5.26 -1.99 24.93
N GLY A 314 -5.95 -1.31 23.98
CA GLY A 314 -6.50 0.01 24.24
C GLY A 314 -5.38 1.02 24.47
N SER A 315 -5.55 1.85 25.50
CA SER A 315 -4.43 2.66 25.99
C SER A 315 -4.39 2.72 27.53
N HIS A 316 -3.24 3.09 28.04
CA HIS A 316 -2.94 3.13 29.47
C HIS A 316 -2.12 4.37 29.80
N PHE A 317 -2.42 4.99 30.95
CA PHE A 317 -1.63 6.10 31.46
C PHE A 317 -0.34 5.58 32.10
N THR A 318 0.79 6.04 31.56
CA THR A 318 2.13 5.63 32.01
C THR A 318 2.97 6.86 32.32
N VAL A 319 3.68 6.85 33.45
CA VAL A 319 4.66 7.87 33.81
C VAL A 319 6.03 7.41 33.33
N GLU A 320 6.65 8.20 32.46
CA GLU A 320 8.03 8.01 32.01
C GLU A 320 8.81 9.31 32.27
N GLU A 321 9.97 9.24 32.92
CA GLU A 321 10.83 10.40 33.24
C GLU A 321 10.10 11.59 33.92
N ASN A 322 9.12 11.33 34.78
CA ASN A 322 8.22 12.28 35.45
C ASN A 322 7.07 12.85 34.61
N ASP A 323 7.00 12.58 33.33
CA ASP A 323 5.90 12.98 32.47
C ASP A 323 4.84 11.90 32.35
N LEU A 324 3.58 12.31 32.29
CA LEU A 324 2.45 11.41 32.10
C LEU A 324 2.09 11.33 30.63
N TYR A 325 2.00 10.12 30.11
CA TYR A 325 1.62 9.83 28.73
C TYR A 325 0.40 8.91 28.67
N ASN A 326 -0.40 9.08 27.63
CA ASN A 326 -1.44 8.14 27.22
C ASN A 326 -0.83 7.24 26.12
N ILE A 327 -0.60 5.96 26.41
CA ILE A 327 0.14 5.03 25.54
C ILE A 327 -0.75 3.86 25.15
N ALA A 328 -0.93 3.62 23.84
CA ALA A 328 -1.49 2.39 23.32
C ALA A 328 -0.40 1.35 23.10
N TYR A 329 -0.69 0.11 23.46
CA TYR A 329 0.24 -1.00 23.32
C TYR A 329 -0.30 -2.04 22.33
N LEU A 330 0.56 -2.50 21.45
CA LEU A 330 0.34 -3.65 20.59
C LEU A 330 1.07 -4.86 21.21
N PHE A 331 0.31 -5.85 21.68
CA PHE A 331 0.84 -7.12 22.13
C PHE A 331 0.69 -8.14 21.00
N ARG A 332 1.80 -8.57 20.41
CA ARG A 332 1.74 -9.55 19.34
C ARG A 332 1.66 -10.96 19.89
N ARG A 333 1.06 -11.85 19.13
CA ARG A 333 0.93 -13.27 19.47
C ARG A 333 2.27 -14.01 19.61
N ASP A 334 3.37 -13.42 19.12
CA ASP A 334 4.74 -13.91 19.32
C ASP A 334 5.38 -13.44 20.63
N GLY A 335 4.65 -12.67 21.44
CA GLY A 335 5.11 -12.11 22.72
C GLY A 335 5.86 -10.79 22.61
N THR A 336 6.03 -10.24 21.39
CA THR A 336 6.68 -8.93 21.22
C THR A 336 5.69 -7.78 21.43
N LEU A 337 6.22 -6.61 21.80
CA LEU A 337 5.45 -5.43 22.21
C LEU A 337 5.74 -4.26 21.24
N GLY A 338 4.69 -3.48 20.93
CA GLY A 338 4.80 -2.17 20.30
C GLY A 338 4.17 -1.08 21.15
N LYS A 339 4.64 0.16 21.03
CA LYS A 339 4.11 1.34 21.75
C LYS A 339 3.74 2.44 20.75
N GLN A 340 2.56 3.03 20.91
CA GLN A 340 2.17 4.28 20.27
C GLN A 340 1.75 5.28 21.32
N TYR A 341 2.44 6.38 21.46
CA TYR A 341 2.04 7.49 22.30
C TYR A 341 0.93 8.29 21.63
N LYS A 342 -0.07 8.72 22.39
CA LYS A 342 -1.04 9.70 21.90
C LYS A 342 -0.31 10.98 21.51
N LEU A 343 -0.52 11.46 20.29
CA LEU A 343 0.21 12.61 19.75
C LEU A 343 -0.56 13.92 20.03
N HIS A 344 -1.86 13.90 19.81
CA HIS A 344 -2.73 15.05 20.04
C HIS A 344 -3.48 14.87 21.36
N ILE A 345 -3.11 15.69 22.33
CA ILE A 345 -3.70 15.66 23.66
C ILE A 345 -4.91 16.59 23.70
N THR A 346 -6.04 16.09 24.19
CA THR A 346 -7.24 16.91 24.33
C THR A 346 -7.02 18.01 25.39
N PRO A 347 -7.70 19.18 25.27
CA PRO A 347 -7.60 20.21 26.30
C PRO A 347 -7.93 19.72 27.71
N ALA A 348 -8.86 18.77 27.84
CA ALA A 348 -9.21 18.18 29.14
C ALA A 348 -8.06 17.34 29.73
N GLU A 349 -7.47 16.43 28.94
CA GLU A 349 -6.31 15.62 29.37
C GLU A 349 -5.12 16.50 29.78
N GLN A 350 -4.86 17.57 29.02
CA GLN A 350 -3.79 18.49 29.35
C GLN A 350 -4.07 19.29 30.62
N HIS A 351 -5.29 19.82 30.76
CA HIS A 351 -5.66 20.70 31.86
C HIS A 351 -5.82 19.95 33.17
N TRP A 352 -6.55 18.82 33.17
CA TRP A 352 -6.91 18.11 34.40
C TRP A 352 -5.83 17.12 34.86
N TRP A 353 -5.09 16.51 33.93
CA TRP A 353 -4.14 15.43 34.27
C TRP A 353 -2.69 15.75 33.90
N GLY A 354 -2.44 16.78 33.11
CA GLY A 354 -1.10 17.15 32.68
C GLY A 354 -0.47 16.13 31.74
N VAL A 355 -1.28 15.47 30.90
CA VAL A 355 -0.82 14.50 29.90
C VAL A 355 0.02 15.21 28.86
N LYS A 356 1.15 14.61 28.47
CA LYS A 356 2.01 15.10 27.38
C LYS A 356 1.81 14.29 26.10
N GLY A 357 1.94 14.95 24.97
CA GLY A 357 1.92 14.35 23.65
C GLY A 357 3.24 13.60 23.36
N GLY A 358 3.12 12.50 22.64
CA GLY A 358 4.27 11.83 22.06
C GLY A 358 4.86 12.60 20.89
N ASN A 359 5.96 12.11 20.33
CA ASN A 359 6.70 12.77 19.24
C ASN A 359 6.94 11.85 18.03
N ARG A 360 6.35 10.64 18.01
CA ARG A 360 6.56 9.64 16.96
C ARG A 360 5.24 9.00 16.55
N LEU A 361 5.07 8.84 15.24
CA LEU A 361 4.03 8.01 14.64
C LEU A 361 4.66 6.66 14.28
N GLU A 362 4.12 5.58 14.82
CA GLU A 362 4.61 4.23 14.59
C GLU A 362 3.72 3.47 13.59
N VAL A 363 4.37 2.76 12.68
CA VAL A 363 3.73 1.77 11.81
C VAL A 363 4.31 0.41 12.17
N PHE A 364 3.44 -0.49 12.62
CA PHE A 364 3.83 -1.77 13.17
C PHE A 364 3.74 -2.88 12.13
N ASP A 365 4.79 -3.66 11.98
CA ASP A 365 4.73 -4.95 11.28
C ASP A 365 4.08 -6.00 12.16
N THR A 366 3.15 -6.75 11.56
CA THR A 366 2.52 -7.92 12.17
C THR A 366 2.49 -9.09 11.17
N ASP A 367 2.20 -10.28 11.65
CA ASP A 367 2.00 -11.46 10.78
C ASP A 367 0.79 -11.33 9.84
N LYS A 368 -0.04 -10.30 10.03
CA LYS A 368 -1.25 -10.02 9.24
C LYS A 368 -1.20 -8.70 8.46
N GLY A 369 -0.01 -8.15 8.28
CA GLY A 369 0.24 -6.91 7.55
C GLY A 369 0.60 -5.74 8.46
N LYS A 370 0.84 -4.59 7.85
CA LYS A 370 1.22 -3.37 8.57
C LYS A 370 -0.01 -2.65 9.11
N ILE A 371 0.08 -2.25 10.36
CA ILE A 371 -0.98 -1.53 11.07
C ILE A 371 -0.46 -0.24 11.68
N ALA A 372 -1.37 0.68 12.01
CA ALA A 372 -1.07 1.81 12.90
C ALA A 372 -2.16 1.95 13.95
N ILE A 373 -1.81 2.58 15.07
CA ILE A 373 -2.74 2.88 16.17
C ILE A 373 -2.85 4.40 16.27
N GLN A 374 -4.07 4.92 16.30
CA GLN A 374 -4.36 6.34 16.50
C GLN A 374 -5.33 6.47 17.67
N ILE A 375 -4.92 7.15 18.72
CA ILE A 375 -5.66 7.14 19.99
C ILE A 375 -6.70 8.28 19.95
N CYS A 376 -7.99 7.93 19.87
CA CYS A 376 -9.13 8.83 20.01
C CYS A 376 -8.99 10.12 19.18
N TYR A 377 -8.57 11.22 19.80
CA TYR A 377 -8.40 12.52 19.17
C TYR A 377 -7.43 12.52 17.98
N ASP A 378 -6.45 11.62 17.95
CA ASP A 378 -5.49 11.49 16.85
C ASP A 378 -6.16 11.22 15.49
N ILE A 379 -7.30 10.51 15.46
CA ILE A 379 -8.01 10.21 14.21
C ILE A 379 -8.66 11.46 13.58
N GLU A 380 -8.88 12.52 14.36
CA GLU A 380 -9.44 13.78 13.87
C GLU A 380 -8.45 14.56 12.99
N PHE A 381 -7.15 14.20 13.01
CA PHE A 381 -6.08 14.83 12.24
C PHE A 381 -5.75 14.00 11.00
N PRO A 382 -6.18 14.41 9.78
CA PRO A 382 -6.03 13.63 8.56
C PRO A 382 -4.57 13.33 8.18
N GLU A 383 -3.66 14.21 8.55
CA GLU A 383 -2.23 14.11 8.28
C GLU A 383 -1.64 12.82 8.87
N LEU A 384 -2.02 12.47 10.11
CA LEU A 384 -1.49 11.28 10.77
C LEU A 384 -1.84 9.99 10.04
N THR A 385 -3.10 9.82 9.65
CA THR A 385 -3.49 8.63 8.90
C THR A 385 -2.81 8.61 7.53
N ARG A 386 -2.67 9.76 6.88
CA ARG A 386 -1.95 9.88 5.61
C ARG A 386 -0.53 9.37 5.73
N LEU A 387 0.21 9.84 6.73
CA LEU A 387 1.58 9.45 7.01
C LEU A 387 1.72 7.98 7.42
N ALA A 388 0.79 7.46 8.24
CA ALA A 388 0.77 6.05 8.58
C ALA A 388 0.61 5.15 7.35
N VAL A 389 -0.26 5.55 6.42
CA VAL A 389 -0.50 4.81 5.17
C VAL A 389 0.67 4.95 4.20
N GLU A 390 1.35 6.08 4.16
CA GLU A 390 2.64 6.24 3.43
C GLU A 390 3.73 5.31 4.00
N GLY A 391 3.74 5.10 5.32
CA GLY A 391 4.55 4.08 6.00
C GLY A 391 4.13 2.63 5.71
N GLY A 392 3.01 2.44 5.00
CA GLY A 392 2.50 1.14 4.57
C GLY A 392 1.37 0.56 5.40
N ALA A 393 0.80 1.29 6.36
CA ALA A 393 -0.35 0.82 7.13
C ALA A 393 -1.56 0.52 6.24
N GLN A 394 -2.19 -0.61 6.48
CA GLN A 394 -3.37 -1.10 5.76
C GLN A 394 -4.61 -1.11 6.65
N MET A 395 -4.41 -1.19 7.95
CA MET A 395 -5.44 -1.14 8.98
C MET A 395 -5.04 -0.11 10.03
N ILE A 396 -6.00 0.71 10.44
CA ILE A 396 -5.84 1.69 11.52
C ILE A 396 -6.75 1.26 12.67
N PHE A 397 -6.18 1.12 13.84
CA PHE A 397 -6.93 0.81 15.06
C PHE A 397 -7.06 2.07 15.92
N VAL A 398 -8.29 2.33 16.36
CA VAL A 398 -8.61 3.57 17.09
C VAL A 398 -9.28 3.23 18.41
N PRO A 399 -8.50 3.00 19.47
CA PRO A 399 -9.03 3.04 20.82
C PRO A 399 -9.57 4.44 21.13
N PHE A 400 -10.81 4.55 21.63
CA PHE A 400 -11.37 5.84 22.02
C PHE A 400 -12.17 5.78 23.30
N CYS A 401 -12.26 6.95 23.97
CA CYS A 401 -13.08 7.16 25.15
C CYS A 401 -13.77 8.52 25.00
N THR A 402 -15.09 8.51 24.94
CA THR A 402 -15.90 9.74 24.82
C THR A 402 -17.06 9.72 25.82
N ASP A 403 -17.43 10.87 26.31
CA ASP A 403 -18.47 11.06 27.32
C ASP A 403 -19.85 11.33 26.70
N GLU A 404 -19.88 11.96 25.54
CA GLU A 404 -21.11 12.37 24.88
C GLU A 404 -21.17 11.99 23.39
N ARG A 405 -22.39 11.93 22.87
CA ARG A 405 -22.65 11.55 21.49
C ARG A 405 -21.92 12.43 20.45
N TYR A 406 -21.82 13.74 20.68
CA TYR A 406 -21.15 14.63 19.71
C TYR A 406 -19.64 14.39 19.66
N ALA A 407 -19.01 14.05 20.79
CA ALA A 407 -17.60 13.69 20.84
C ALA A 407 -17.35 12.38 20.08
N TYR A 408 -18.18 11.36 20.35
CA TYR A 408 -18.15 10.11 19.59
C TYR A 408 -18.34 10.34 18.08
N LEU A 409 -19.28 11.19 17.66
CA LEU A 409 -19.54 11.43 16.24
C LEU A 409 -18.35 12.07 15.52
N ARG A 410 -17.54 12.90 16.19
CA ARG A 410 -16.27 13.38 15.60
C ARG A 410 -15.32 12.22 15.30
N VAL A 411 -15.08 11.35 16.26
CA VAL A 411 -14.24 10.16 16.07
C VAL A 411 -14.77 9.30 14.92
N ARG A 412 -16.08 9.00 14.91
CA ARG A 412 -16.70 8.16 13.88
C ARG A 412 -16.56 8.76 12.48
N TYR A 413 -16.96 10.01 12.29
CA TYR A 413 -16.95 10.63 10.97
C TYR A 413 -15.52 10.79 10.44
N CYS A 414 -14.58 11.14 11.30
CA CYS A 414 -13.18 11.18 10.92
C CYS A 414 -12.66 9.79 10.56
N ALA A 415 -12.95 8.76 11.34
CA ALA A 415 -12.55 7.39 11.03
C ALA A 415 -13.07 6.91 9.67
N GLN A 416 -14.35 7.18 9.35
CA GLN A 416 -14.92 6.86 8.05
C GLN A 416 -14.26 7.66 6.92
N ALA A 417 -13.98 8.95 7.12
CA ALA A 417 -13.26 9.77 6.14
C ALA A 417 -11.86 9.20 5.86
N ARG A 418 -11.13 8.74 6.89
CA ARG A 418 -9.80 8.13 6.72
C ARG A 418 -9.83 6.85 5.87
N CYS A 419 -10.90 6.05 5.97
CA CYS A 419 -11.07 4.88 5.09
C CYS A 419 -11.13 5.29 3.61
N ILE A 420 -11.91 6.33 3.30
CA ILE A 420 -12.14 6.81 1.94
C ILE A 420 -10.87 7.48 1.38
N GLU A 421 -10.31 8.41 2.13
CA GLU A 421 -9.16 9.24 1.71
C GLU A 421 -7.89 8.42 1.46
N ASN A 422 -7.71 7.31 2.19
CA ASN A 422 -6.47 6.55 2.22
C ASN A 422 -6.62 5.11 1.73
N HIS A 423 -7.83 4.67 1.41
CA HIS A 423 -8.14 3.30 1.05
C HIS A 423 -7.57 2.31 2.08
N VAL A 424 -8.02 2.42 3.33
CA VAL A 424 -7.64 1.56 4.46
C VAL A 424 -8.86 1.09 5.20
N TYR A 425 -8.72 0.04 6.01
CA TYR A 425 -9.69 -0.33 7.01
C TYR A 425 -9.44 0.44 8.31
N VAL A 426 -10.51 0.84 8.99
CA VAL A 426 -10.41 1.48 10.32
C VAL A 426 -11.34 0.77 11.29
N ALA A 427 -10.80 0.34 12.43
CA ALA A 427 -11.55 -0.26 13.51
C ALA A 427 -11.52 0.66 14.75
N ILE A 428 -12.69 1.10 15.22
CA ILE A 428 -12.82 1.97 16.39
C ILE A 428 -13.41 1.19 17.57
N ALA A 429 -12.76 1.21 18.73
CA ALA A 429 -13.19 0.56 19.96
C ALA A 429 -13.40 1.56 21.08
N GLY A 430 -14.62 1.64 21.59
CA GLY A 430 -15.00 2.61 22.63
C GLY A 430 -15.51 1.97 23.91
N SER A 431 -15.34 2.70 25.02
CA SER A 431 -15.90 2.34 26.32
C SER A 431 -17.31 2.88 26.51
N VAL A 432 -18.14 2.14 27.24
CA VAL A 432 -19.52 2.49 27.62
C VAL A 432 -19.72 2.31 29.12
N GLY A 433 -20.84 2.75 29.65
CA GLY A 433 -21.16 2.60 31.07
C GLY A 433 -20.66 3.75 31.94
N ASN A 434 -20.53 3.49 33.22
CA ASN A 434 -20.23 4.54 34.20
C ASN A 434 -19.23 4.06 35.26
N LEU A 435 -18.35 4.98 35.66
CA LEU A 435 -17.47 4.84 36.83
C LEU A 435 -17.78 5.94 37.85
N PRO A 436 -18.87 5.84 38.64
CA PRO A 436 -19.36 6.94 39.48
C PRO A 436 -18.39 7.39 40.56
N ASN A 437 -17.45 6.51 40.98
CA ASN A 437 -16.47 6.80 42.00
C ASN A 437 -15.11 7.27 41.45
N VAL A 438 -15.00 7.44 40.14
CA VAL A 438 -13.79 7.93 39.47
C VAL A 438 -14.07 9.32 38.91
N GLU A 439 -13.54 10.33 39.60
CA GLU A 439 -13.73 11.71 39.24
C GLU A 439 -13.18 12.01 37.83
N SER A 440 -13.90 12.78 37.03
CA SER A 440 -13.56 13.16 35.63
C SER A 440 -13.69 12.05 34.59
N LEU A 441 -14.16 10.85 34.93
CA LEU A 441 -14.33 9.70 34.02
C LEU A 441 -15.67 8.97 34.26
N GLY A 442 -16.69 9.70 34.72
CA GLY A 442 -17.93 9.12 35.22
C GLY A 442 -18.88 8.55 34.18
N ILE A 443 -18.89 9.06 32.97
CA ILE A 443 -19.83 8.68 31.91
C ILE A 443 -19.07 8.33 30.64
N HIS A 444 -19.50 7.27 29.96
CA HIS A 444 -18.91 6.82 28.70
C HIS A 444 -20.00 6.56 27.67
N TYR A 445 -19.82 7.12 26.47
CA TYR A 445 -20.71 6.93 25.34
C TYR A 445 -19.92 6.40 24.13
N ALA A 446 -20.34 5.28 23.57
CA ALA A 446 -19.72 4.74 22.36
C ALA A 446 -20.70 3.97 21.47
N GLN A 447 -20.34 3.89 20.21
CA GLN A 447 -20.81 2.91 19.24
C GLN A 447 -19.59 2.47 18.43
N SER A 448 -18.96 1.38 18.86
CA SER A 448 -17.78 0.81 18.22
C SER A 448 -18.10 0.27 16.84
N GLY A 449 -17.12 0.26 15.93
CA GLY A 449 -17.38 -0.15 14.55
C GLY A 449 -16.11 -0.49 13.78
N ILE A 450 -16.30 -1.16 12.63
CA ILE A 450 -15.27 -1.49 11.65
C ILE A 450 -15.71 -0.88 10.32
N PHE A 451 -14.88 -0.04 9.73
CA PHE A 451 -15.17 0.74 8.54
C PHE A 451 -14.29 0.34 7.37
N THR A 452 -14.82 0.50 6.16
CA THR A 452 -14.16 0.18 4.89
C THR A 452 -14.10 1.42 3.99
N PRO A 453 -13.31 1.39 2.92
CA PRO A 453 -13.51 2.34 1.83
C PRO A 453 -14.96 2.31 1.32
N SER A 454 -15.42 3.44 0.76
CA SER A 454 -16.76 3.56 0.18
C SER A 454 -16.67 3.39 -1.33
N ASP A 455 -16.84 2.16 -1.82
CA ASP A 455 -16.89 1.83 -3.25
C ASP A 455 -17.61 0.49 -3.46
N ILE A 456 -17.95 0.19 -4.71
CA ILE A 456 -18.77 -0.96 -5.14
C ILE A 456 -18.37 -2.31 -4.49
N PRO A 457 -17.08 -2.70 -4.37
CA PRO A 457 -16.72 -4.00 -3.83
C PRO A 457 -16.80 -4.11 -2.30
N PHE A 458 -17.03 -2.99 -1.59
CA PHE A 458 -17.15 -2.95 -0.13
C PHE A 458 -18.61 -2.94 0.32
N LYS A 459 -18.85 -2.92 1.62
CA LYS A 459 -20.21 -2.80 2.19
C LYS A 459 -20.84 -1.48 1.72
N ARG A 460 -22.14 -1.52 1.48
CA ARG A 460 -22.91 -0.45 0.80
C ARG A 460 -22.77 0.93 1.45
N ASP A 461 -22.70 0.98 2.78
CA ASP A 461 -22.56 2.20 3.59
C ASP A 461 -21.16 2.39 4.17
N ALA A 462 -20.18 1.61 3.67
CA ALA A 462 -18.79 1.58 4.15
C ALA A 462 -18.68 1.16 5.64
N ILE A 463 -19.67 0.48 6.18
CA ILE A 463 -19.70 -0.06 7.54
C ILE A 463 -19.65 -1.59 7.44
N ALA A 464 -18.52 -2.18 7.81
CA ALA A 464 -18.37 -3.64 7.80
C ALA A 464 -19.15 -4.28 8.95
N ALA A 465 -18.99 -3.72 10.15
CA ALA A 465 -19.74 -4.07 11.34
C ALA A 465 -19.84 -2.89 12.30
N GLU A 466 -20.89 -2.79 13.09
CA GLU A 466 -21.02 -1.81 14.17
C GLU A 466 -21.82 -2.35 15.36
N CYS A 467 -21.49 -1.86 16.54
CA CYS A 467 -22.19 -2.20 17.79
C CYS A 467 -23.50 -1.43 17.93
N THR A 468 -24.41 -1.94 18.76
CA THR A 468 -25.52 -1.13 19.28
C THR A 468 -24.96 -0.08 20.23
N PRO A 469 -25.39 1.20 20.15
CA PRO A 469 -24.90 2.24 21.05
C PRO A 469 -25.08 1.89 22.52
N ASN A 470 -24.03 2.14 23.33
CA ASN A 470 -24.03 2.03 24.79
C ASN A 470 -24.37 0.65 25.37
N ILE A 471 -24.22 -0.43 24.61
CA ILE A 471 -24.40 -1.80 25.09
C ILE A 471 -23.06 -2.55 24.99
N GLU A 472 -22.61 -3.18 26.09
CA GLU A 472 -21.42 -4.03 26.04
C GLU A 472 -21.61 -5.17 25.05
N THR A 473 -20.71 -5.27 24.10
CA THR A 473 -20.73 -6.32 23.09
C THR A 473 -19.41 -6.41 22.37
N VAL A 474 -19.25 -7.45 21.56
CA VAL A 474 -18.15 -7.63 20.63
C VAL A 474 -18.70 -7.77 19.20
N ILE A 475 -17.96 -7.26 18.25
CA ILE A 475 -18.24 -7.46 16.83
C ILE A 475 -17.01 -8.03 16.14
N PHE A 476 -17.25 -8.81 15.11
CA PHE A 476 -16.22 -9.44 14.29
C PHE A 476 -16.45 -9.13 12.82
N GLU A 477 -15.37 -8.96 12.07
CA GLU A 477 -15.45 -8.85 10.61
C GLU A 477 -14.20 -9.42 9.97
N ASP A 478 -14.38 -10.04 8.82
CA ASP A 478 -13.34 -10.57 7.96
C ASP A 478 -12.94 -9.51 6.92
N LEU A 479 -11.72 -8.97 7.04
CA LEU A 479 -11.19 -7.94 6.18
C LEU A 479 -10.36 -8.55 5.05
N ASP A 480 -10.80 -8.37 3.81
CA ASP A 480 -10.11 -8.85 2.61
C ASP A 480 -8.98 -7.88 2.23
N MET A 481 -7.74 -8.23 2.57
CA MET A 481 -6.56 -7.40 2.30
C MET A 481 -6.20 -7.36 0.81
N GLU A 482 -6.53 -8.40 0.04
CA GLU A 482 -6.31 -8.42 -1.40
C GLU A 482 -7.35 -7.56 -2.14
N LEU A 483 -8.59 -7.52 -1.64
CA LEU A 483 -9.60 -6.57 -2.12
C LEU A 483 -9.11 -5.13 -1.93
N LEU A 484 -8.57 -4.81 -0.74
CA LEU A 484 -8.04 -3.48 -0.44
C LEU A 484 -6.91 -3.08 -1.40
N LYS A 485 -5.96 -3.96 -1.65
CA LYS A 485 -4.85 -3.72 -2.60
C LYS A 485 -5.37 -3.49 -4.02
N ARG A 486 -6.28 -4.36 -4.50
CA ARG A 486 -6.88 -4.23 -5.83
C ARG A 486 -7.66 -2.92 -5.96
N HIS A 487 -8.40 -2.54 -4.93
CA HIS A 487 -9.19 -1.31 -4.93
C HIS A 487 -8.32 -0.06 -5.02
N ARG A 488 -7.16 -0.03 -4.36
CA ARG A 488 -6.17 1.07 -4.50
C ARG A 488 -5.71 1.30 -5.93
N GLN A 489 -5.80 0.28 -6.79
CA GLN A 489 -5.33 0.32 -8.17
C GLN A 489 -6.44 0.50 -9.20
N SER A 490 -7.64 -0.04 -8.93
CA SER A 490 -8.73 -0.15 -9.90
C SER A 490 -10.11 0.17 -9.32
N GLY A 491 -10.20 0.91 -8.23
CA GLY A 491 -11.44 1.44 -7.68
C GLY A 491 -12.14 2.44 -8.62
N SER A 492 -13.41 2.75 -8.34
CA SER A 492 -14.18 3.73 -9.12
C SER A 492 -13.59 5.13 -9.02
N VAL A 493 -12.97 5.45 -7.90
CA VAL A 493 -12.12 6.63 -7.65
C VAL A 493 -10.84 6.17 -6.95
N LEU A 494 -9.75 6.88 -7.17
CA LEU A 494 -8.42 6.48 -6.71
C LEU A 494 -7.80 7.55 -5.81
N ASN A 495 -8.52 7.92 -4.75
CA ASN A 495 -8.18 9.01 -3.85
C ASN A 495 -6.73 8.96 -3.35
N TRP A 496 -6.19 7.76 -3.11
CA TRP A 496 -4.81 7.59 -2.71
C TRP A 496 -3.83 7.95 -3.85
N ARG A 497 -4.09 7.47 -5.06
CA ARG A 497 -3.21 7.63 -6.23
C ARG A 497 -3.30 9.01 -6.85
N ASP A 498 -4.51 9.57 -6.93
CA ASP A 498 -4.79 10.79 -7.69
C ASP A 498 -4.49 12.07 -6.90
N ARG A 499 -3.75 11.95 -5.77
CA ARG A 499 -3.25 13.10 -5.01
C ARG A 499 -2.32 13.95 -5.87
N ARG A 500 -2.44 15.24 -5.74
CA ARG A 500 -1.59 16.21 -6.44
C ARG A 500 -0.28 16.42 -5.68
N THR A 501 0.54 15.34 -5.62
CA THR A 501 1.86 15.37 -4.97
C THR A 501 2.87 16.29 -5.66
N ASP A 502 2.51 16.77 -6.86
CA ASP A 502 3.18 17.84 -7.57
C ASP A 502 2.90 19.24 -7.00
N LEU A 503 1.81 19.42 -6.23
CA LEU A 503 1.39 20.70 -5.65
C LEU A 503 1.57 20.79 -4.14
N TYR A 504 1.49 19.64 -3.43
CA TYR A 504 1.58 19.60 -1.97
C TYR A 504 2.11 18.26 -1.50
N GLU A 505 2.78 18.26 -0.37
CA GLU A 505 3.21 17.08 0.37
C GLU A 505 2.86 17.19 1.85
N VAL A 506 2.68 16.04 2.50
CA VAL A 506 2.63 15.92 3.96
C VAL A 506 3.80 15.01 4.35
N ARG A 507 4.66 15.48 5.27
CA ARG A 507 5.82 14.69 5.70
C ARG A 507 6.03 14.78 7.21
N LEU A 508 6.53 13.71 7.79
CA LEU A 508 7.07 13.75 9.14
C LEU A 508 8.39 14.52 9.13
N LEU A 509 8.63 15.28 10.17
CA LEU A 509 9.96 15.88 10.38
C LEU A 509 10.99 14.80 10.75
N GLU A 510 10.54 13.69 11.35
CA GLU A 510 11.29 12.46 11.58
C GLU A 510 10.58 11.28 10.90
N SER A 511 11.34 10.34 10.32
CA SER A 511 10.74 9.17 9.65
C SER A 511 10.00 8.26 10.65
N PRO A 512 8.85 7.65 10.27
CA PRO A 512 8.20 6.64 11.10
C PRO A 512 9.17 5.49 11.37
N SER A 513 9.31 5.09 12.62
CA SER A 513 10.09 3.91 12.99
C SER A 513 9.20 2.67 13.09
N VAL A 514 9.69 1.55 12.61
CA VAL A 514 9.09 0.24 12.87
C VAL A 514 9.77 -0.30 14.12
N SER A 515 9.09 -0.25 15.27
CA SER A 515 9.67 -0.73 16.52
C SER A 515 9.15 -2.13 16.90
N ARG A 516 10.08 -3.06 17.07
CA ARG A 516 9.87 -4.28 17.85
C ARG A 516 10.56 -4.08 19.18
N VAL A 517 9.80 -4.04 20.26
CA VAL A 517 10.36 -4.05 21.62
C VAL A 517 10.18 -5.46 22.16
N GLU A 518 11.29 -6.15 22.36
CA GLU A 518 11.30 -7.43 23.07
C GLU A 518 11.17 -7.15 24.58
N LEU A 519 10.31 -7.89 25.26
CA LEU A 519 10.27 -7.85 26.72
C LEU A 519 11.59 -8.36 27.29
N PRO A 520 12.10 -7.81 28.39
CA PRO A 520 13.27 -8.36 29.05
C PRO A 520 13.06 -9.84 29.38
N GLU A 521 14.10 -10.64 29.16
CA GLU A 521 14.08 -12.08 29.46
C GLU A 521 13.48 -12.37 30.81
N LYS A 522 12.64 -13.42 30.88
CA LYS A 522 12.00 -13.86 32.11
C LYS A 522 13.05 -14.05 33.20
N VAL A 523 12.91 -13.34 34.29
CA VAL A 523 13.60 -13.69 35.54
C VAL A 523 13.11 -15.09 35.92
N PRO A 524 13.98 -16.09 36.04
CA PRO A 524 13.57 -17.42 36.46
C PRO A 524 12.93 -17.33 37.84
N PRO A 525 11.87 -18.10 38.12
CA PRO A 525 11.25 -18.09 39.45
C PRO A 525 12.31 -18.45 40.47
N SER A 526 12.45 -17.58 41.49
CA SER A 526 13.32 -17.83 42.63
C SER A 526 12.91 -19.18 43.25
N ALA A 527 13.84 -20.15 43.28
CA ALA A 527 13.64 -21.40 43.98
C ALA A 527 13.32 -21.09 45.44
N SER A 528 12.07 -21.34 45.82
CA SER A 528 11.66 -21.31 47.21
C SER A 528 12.36 -22.48 47.91
N SER A 529 13.29 -22.14 48.78
CA SER A 529 13.83 -23.03 49.82
C SER A 529 12.82 -23.24 50.94
#